data_84ec17f4136f5461a091ba0a271c93de
#
_entry.id   84ec17f4136f5461a091ba0a271c93de
#
_cell.length_a   1.000
_cell.length_b   1.000
_cell.length_c   1.000
_cell.angle_alpha   90.00
_cell.angle_beta   90.00
_cell.angle_gamma   90.00
#
_symmetry.space_group_name_H-M   'P 1'
#
loop_
_entity.id
_entity.type
_entity.pdbx_description
1 polymer ?
#
loop_
_entity_poly.entity_id
_entity_poly.type
_entity_poly.pdbx_seq_one_letter_code
_entity_poly.pdbx_strand_id
1 'polypeptide(L)'
;SNREKQGMMKMNWTPEELQAIVDEHALVLFMKGTPNEPQCGFSNRAAQALQQFGEPFAAVNILSDQRAIPSVCAWSDFPTMPQIYVQGELIGGSDIVLEMLQDGSLQEMFDEGRSA
;
A
#
# COMPACT_ATOMS: atom_id res chain seq x y z
N SER A 1 3.33 -19.45 -6.34
CA SER A 1 4.34 -20.33 -6.90
C SER A 1 5.71 -20.03 -6.31
N ASN A 2 6.66 -20.94 -6.48
CA ASN A 2 8.02 -20.74 -5.99
C ASN A 2 8.67 -19.52 -6.61
N ARG A 3 8.35 -19.25 -7.87
CA ARG A 3 8.89 -18.11 -8.60
C ARG A 3 8.44 -16.78 -7.96
N GLU A 4 7.18 -16.69 -7.61
CA GLU A 4 6.64 -15.50 -6.96
C GLU A 4 7.26 -15.30 -5.58
N LYS A 5 7.38 -16.39 -4.81
CA LYS A 5 7.99 -16.33 -3.49
C LYS A 5 9.45 -15.91 -3.57
N GLN A 6 10.19 -16.41 -4.56
CA GLN A 6 11.58 -16.04 -4.77
C GLN A 6 11.70 -14.57 -5.15
N GLY A 7 10.81 -14.07 -5.99
CA GLY A 7 10.80 -12.66 -6.37
C GLY A 7 10.57 -11.75 -5.16
N MET A 8 9.59 -12.10 -4.32
CA MET A 8 9.29 -11.33 -3.10
C MET A 8 10.42 -11.39 -2.09
N MET A 9 11.04 -12.56 -1.92
CA MET A 9 12.13 -12.75 -0.96
C MET A 9 13.40 -12.04 -1.38
N LYS A 10 13.55 -11.73 -2.67
CA LYS A 10 14.75 -11.09 -3.23
C LYS A 10 14.54 -9.62 -3.54
N MET A 11 13.50 -9.04 -3.02
CA MET A 11 13.22 -7.62 -3.22
C MET A 11 14.35 -6.78 -2.61
N ASN A 12 14.85 -5.83 -3.39
CA ASN A 12 15.92 -4.93 -2.94
C ASN A 12 15.41 -3.54 -2.58
N TRP A 13 14.11 -3.33 -2.69
CA TRP A 13 13.44 -2.08 -2.31
C TRP A 13 13.95 -0.89 -3.12
N THR A 14 14.28 -1.13 -4.38
CA THR A 14 14.69 -0.06 -5.29
C THR A 14 13.49 0.76 -5.73
N PRO A 15 13.70 2.03 -6.13
CA PRO A 15 12.59 2.84 -6.67
C PRO A 15 11.87 2.15 -7.84
N GLU A 16 12.60 1.44 -8.70
CA GLU A 16 12.02 0.73 -9.83
C GLU A 16 11.09 -0.40 -9.38
N GLU A 17 11.51 -1.14 -8.35
CA GLU A 17 10.69 -2.22 -7.79
C GLU A 17 9.44 -1.67 -7.12
N LEU A 18 9.58 -0.58 -6.36
CA LEU A 18 8.46 0.05 -5.68
C LEU A 18 7.46 0.63 -6.68
N GLN A 19 7.96 1.27 -7.72
CA GLN A 19 7.12 1.80 -8.78
C GLN A 19 6.35 0.68 -9.49
N ALA A 20 7.01 -0.45 -9.77
CA ALA A 20 6.36 -1.60 -10.40
C ALA A 20 5.19 -2.11 -9.55
N ILE A 21 5.36 -2.18 -8.24
CA ILE A 21 4.29 -2.64 -7.35
C ILE A 21 3.05 -1.75 -7.48
N VAL A 22 3.24 -0.43 -7.40
CA VAL A 22 2.10 0.49 -7.43
C VAL A 22 1.51 0.63 -8.83
N ASP A 23 2.27 0.32 -9.87
CA ASP A 23 1.76 0.32 -11.24
C ASP A 23 0.98 -0.95 -11.56
N GLU A 24 1.34 -2.08 -10.94
CA GLU A 24 0.71 -3.37 -11.21
C GLU A 24 -0.59 -3.60 -10.45
N HIS A 25 -0.83 -2.85 -9.37
CA HIS A 25 -2.00 -3.05 -8.51
C HIS A 25 -2.76 -1.75 -8.35
N ALA A 26 -4.09 -1.83 -8.51
CA ALA A 26 -4.96 -0.65 -8.37
C ALA A 26 -4.92 -0.08 -6.94
N LEU A 27 -4.76 -0.95 -5.95
CA LEU A 27 -4.64 -0.54 -4.54
C LEU A 27 -3.41 -1.20 -3.93
N VAL A 28 -2.57 -0.40 -3.27
CA VAL A 28 -1.38 -0.89 -2.58
C VAL A 28 -1.33 -0.28 -1.19
N LEU A 29 -1.04 -1.12 -0.22
CA LEU A 29 -0.86 -0.72 1.18
C LEU A 29 0.53 -1.14 1.65
N PHE A 30 1.38 -0.15 1.94
CA PHE A 30 2.63 -0.40 2.66
C PHE A 30 2.33 -0.27 4.15
N MET A 31 2.51 -1.34 4.90
CA MET A 31 2.07 -1.39 6.30
C MET A 31 3.07 -2.11 7.19
N LYS A 32 2.98 -1.85 8.47
CA LYS A 32 3.76 -2.58 9.48
C LYS A 32 3.00 -3.85 9.84
N GLY A 33 3.56 -4.99 9.41
CA GLY A 33 2.93 -6.30 9.55
C GLY A 33 2.12 -6.66 8.32
N THR A 34 1.11 -7.48 8.53
CA THR A 34 0.21 -7.94 7.47
C THR A 34 -1.23 -7.63 7.86
N PRO A 35 -2.18 -7.66 6.90
CA PRO A 35 -3.59 -7.43 7.25
C PRO A 35 -4.12 -8.39 8.33
N ASN A 36 -3.63 -9.63 8.36
CA ASN A 36 -4.04 -10.61 9.36
C ASN A 36 -3.28 -10.46 10.68
N GLU A 37 -2.08 -9.91 10.64
CA GLU A 37 -1.25 -9.71 11.82
C GLU A 37 -0.61 -8.32 11.79
N PRO A 38 -1.42 -7.25 11.94
CA PRO A 38 -0.88 -5.90 11.93
C PRO A 38 -0.05 -5.65 13.18
N GLN A 39 1.07 -4.93 13.01
CA GLN A 39 1.99 -4.61 14.10
C GLN A 39 1.91 -3.14 14.53
N CYS A 40 0.91 -2.42 14.04
CA CYS A 40 0.73 -1.00 14.31
C CYS A 40 -0.75 -0.67 14.17
N GLY A 41 -1.28 0.12 15.12
CA GLY A 41 -2.70 0.50 15.09
C GLY A 41 -3.10 1.27 13.85
N PHE A 42 -2.23 2.15 13.37
CA PHE A 42 -2.50 2.90 12.15
C PHE A 42 -2.50 1.99 10.91
N SER A 43 -1.58 1.03 10.85
CA SER A 43 -1.57 0.04 9.77
C SER A 43 -2.81 -0.83 9.79
N ASN A 44 -3.25 -1.25 10.98
CA ASN A 44 -4.47 -2.03 11.14
C ASN A 44 -5.68 -1.25 10.64
N ARG A 45 -5.77 0.02 11.00
CA ARG A 45 -6.88 0.89 10.59
C ARG A 45 -6.93 1.05 9.07
N ALA A 46 -5.78 1.24 8.43
CA ALA A 46 -5.70 1.34 6.99
C ALA A 46 -6.11 0.03 6.30
N ALA A 47 -5.63 -1.11 6.81
CA ALA A 47 -5.98 -2.41 6.26
C ALA A 47 -7.49 -2.67 6.37
N GLN A 48 -8.08 -2.35 7.51
CA GLN A 48 -9.52 -2.52 7.70
C GLN A 48 -10.32 -1.63 6.76
N ALA A 49 -9.87 -0.40 6.53
CA ALA A 49 -10.54 0.52 5.60
C ALA A 49 -10.54 -0.06 4.18
N LEU A 50 -9.41 -0.60 3.72
CA LEU A 50 -9.35 -1.20 2.39
C LEU A 50 -10.17 -2.49 2.30
N GLN A 51 -10.21 -3.29 3.37
CA GLN A 51 -11.07 -4.47 3.42
C GLN A 51 -12.55 -4.07 3.35
N GLN A 52 -12.93 -3.01 4.03
CA GLN A 52 -14.30 -2.49 3.98
C GLN A 52 -14.64 -1.95 2.59
N PHE A 53 -13.68 -1.32 1.93
CA PHE A 53 -13.85 -0.85 0.56
C PHE A 53 -14.20 -2.01 -0.39
N GLY A 54 -13.58 -3.19 -0.16
CA GLY A 54 -14.01 -4.42 -0.80
C GLY A 54 -13.31 -4.78 -2.10
N GLU A 55 -12.43 -3.92 -2.63
CA GLU A 55 -11.64 -4.23 -3.81
C GLU A 55 -10.32 -4.89 -3.41
N PRO A 56 -9.77 -5.78 -4.26
CA PRO A 56 -8.49 -6.40 -3.95
C PRO A 56 -7.38 -5.37 -3.80
N PHE A 57 -6.48 -5.61 -2.86
CA PHE A 57 -5.32 -4.75 -2.69
C PHE A 57 -4.07 -5.58 -2.37
N ALA A 58 -2.92 -5.08 -2.79
CA ALA A 58 -1.64 -5.66 -2.45
C ALA A 58 -1.15 -5.04 -1.14
N ALA A 59 -0.81 -5.89 -0.18
CA ALA A 59 -0.26 -5.43 1.09
C ALA A 59 1.23 -5.80 1.13
N VAL A 60 2.06 -4.81 1.42
CA VAL A 60 3.51 -4.97 1.51
C VAL A 60 3.93 -4.76 2.96
N ASN A 61 4.50 -5.79 3.56
CA ASN A 61 4.97 -5.73 4.95
C ASN A 61 6.34 -5.06 5.00
N ILE A 62 6.38 -3.81 5.47
CA ILE A 62 7.63 -3.05 5.55
C ILE A 62 8.49 -3.43 6.75
N LEU A 63 8.04 -4.35 7.59
CA LEU A 63 8.87 -4.89 8.67
C LEU A 63 9.63 -6.13 8.24
N SER A 64 9.38 -6.65 7.03
CA SER A 64 10.03 -7.85 6.52
C SER A 64 11.52 -7.66 6.21
N ASP A 65 11.97 -6.41 6.08
CA ASP A 65 13.34 -6.08 5.70
C ASP A 65 13.70 -4.71 6.28
N GLN A 66 14.89 -4.60 6.86
CA GLN A 66 15.35 -3.34 7.45
C GLN A 66 15.45 -2.19 6.44
N ARG A 67 15.62 -2.52 5.15
CA ARG A 67 15.73 -1.52 4.09
C ARG A 67 14.38 -0.94 3.69
N ALA A 68 13.28 -1.61 4.05
CA ALA A 68 11.96 -1.28 3.52
C ALA A 68 11.51 0.15 3.88
N ILE A 69 11.49 0.48 5.17
CA ILE A 69 10.99 1.79 5.61
C ILE A 69 11.81 2.93 5.01
N PRO A 70 13.15 2.95 5.14
CA PRO A 70 13.90 4.06 4.56
C PRO A 70 13.78 4.13 3.03
N SER A 71 13.71 2.99 2.35
CA SER A 71 13.57 2.97 0.89
C SER A 71 12.21 3.49 0.43
N VAL A 72 11.13 3.04 1.06
CA VAL A 72 9.78 3.50 0.70
C VAL A 72 9.62 4.98 1.01
N CYS A 73 10.07 5.44 2.18
CA CYS A 73 9.96 6.84 2.56
C CYS A 73 10.75 7.75 1.62
N ALA A 74 11.96 7.34 1.22
CA ALA A 74 12.77 8.11 0.28
C ALA A 74 12.12 8.18 -1.10
N TRP A 75 11.66 7.04 -1.60
CA TRP A 75 11.03 6.96 -2.92
C TRP A 75 9.73 7.77 -2.98
N SER A 76 8.90 7.67 -1.96
CA SER A 76 7.59 8.33 -1.92
C SER A 76 7.66 9.79 -1.50
N ASP A 77 8.78 10.22 -0.92
CA ASP A 77 8.91 11.52 -0.27
C ASP A 77 7.83 11.74 0.80
N PHE A 78 7.47 10.66 1.50
CA PHE A 78 6.45 10.68 2.56
C PHE A 78 7.03 9.99 3.79
N PRO A 79 7.03 10.64 4.97
CA PRO A 79 7.86 10.19 6.09
C PRO A 79 7.27 9.11 6.98
N THR A 80 5.98 8.78 6.83
CA THR A 80 5.31 7.90 7.79
C THR A 80 4.66 6.71 7.13
N MET A 81 4.32 5.72 7.96
CA MET A 81 3.57 4.52 7.57
C MET A 81 2.27 4.46 8.36
N PRO A 82 1.20 3.87 7.84
CA PRO A 82 1.12 3.22 6.53
C PRO A 82 1.08 4.22 5.37
N GLN A 83 1.31 3.71 4.16
CA GLN A 83 1.13 4.50 2.93
C GLN A 83 0.18 3.74 2.02
N ILE A 84 -0.81 4.45 1.48
CA ILE A 84 -1.80 3.86 0.58
C ILE A 84 -1.68 4.50 -0.79
N TYR A 85 -1.68 3.66 -1.81
CA TYR A 85 -1.62 4.08 -3.21
C TYR A 85 -2.90 3.63 -3.92
N VAL A 86 -3.51 4.53 -4.65
CA VAL A 86 -4.70 4.25 -5.46
C VAL A 86 -4.37 4.59 -6.90
N GLN A 87 -4.43 3.59 -7.78
CA GLN A 87 -4.13 3.75 -9.20
C GLN A 87 -2.76 4.40 -9.42
N GLY A 88 -1.78 3.98 -8.62
CA GLY A 88 -0.41 4.47 -8.70
C GLY A 88 -0.12 5.77 -7.98
N GLU A 89 -1.11 6.40 -7.37
CA GLU A 89 -0.94 7.68 -6.66
C GLU A 89 -0.99 7.51 -5.16
N LEU A 90 -0.02 8.09 -4.48
CA LEU A 90 0.00 8.13 -3.01
C LEU A 90 -1.13 9.03 -2.51
N ILE A 91 -2.03 8.48 -1.71
CA ILE A 91 -3.10 9.28 -1.10
C ILE A 91 -2.77 9.67 0.35
N GLY A 92 -1.88 8.95 1.00
CA GLY A 92 -1.47 9.24 2.38
C GLY A 92 -1.59 8.04 3.30
N GLY A 93 -1.94 8.28 4.54
CA GLY A 93 -2.00 7.26 5.60
C GLY A 93 -3.41 6.86 5.99
N SER A 94 -3.54 6.34 7.23
CA SER A 94 -4.81 5.77 7.70
C SER A 94 -5.95 6.78 7.79
N ASP A 95 -5.66 8.01 8.22
CA ASP A 95 -6.72 9.00 8.40
C ASP A 95 -7.33 9.41 7.08
N ILE A 96 -6.50 9.64 6.07
CA ILE A 96 -7.00 10.06 4.76
C ILE A 96 -7.77 8.95 4.06
N VAL A 97 -7.32 7.70 4.15
CA VAL A 97 -8.04 6.60 3.49
C VAL A 97 -9.43 6.39 4.13
N LEU A 98 -9.52 6.53 5.45
CA LEU A 98 -10.81 6.44 6.14
C LEU A 98 -11.74 7.57 5.71
N GLU A 99 -11.24 8.80 5.65
CA GLU A 99 -12.01 9.94 5.21
C GLU A 99 -12.52 9.75 3.78
N MET A 100 -11.65 9.32 2.88
CA MET A 100 -12.00 9.09 1.48
C MET A 100 -12.97 7.93 1.30
N LEU A 101 -12.86 6.90 2.16
CA LEU A 101 -13.83 5.81 2.16
C LEU A 101 -15.22 6.33 2.53
N GLN A 102 -15.30 7.18 3.55
CA GLN A 102 -16.57 7.68 4.09
C GLN A 102 -17.24 8.70 3.16
N ASP A 103 -16.45 9.55 2.51
CA ASP A 103 -17.01 10.61 1.66
C ASP A 103 -17.22 10.19 0.21
N GLY A 104 -16.82 8.98 -0.16
CA GLY A 104 -17.00 8.46 -1.52
C GLY A 104 -15.89 8.78 -2.49
N SER A 105 -14.90 9.59 -2.10
CA SER A 105 -13.83 9.97 -3.01
C SER A 105 -12.86 8.83 -3.32
N LEU A 106 -12.75 7.84 -2.42
CA LEU A 106 -11.93 6.66 -2.70
C LEU A 106 -12.51 5.88 -3.88
N GLN A 107 -13.82 5.69 -3.90
CA GLN A 107 -14.50 5.02 -5.02
C GLN A 107 -14.31 5.79 -6.32
N GLU A 108 -14.47 7.11 -6.27
CA GLU A 108 -14.30 7.96 -7.45
C GLU A 108 -12.88 7.84 -8.02
N MET A 109 -11.89 7.94 -7.17
CA MET A 109 -10.48 7.86 -7.60
C MET A 109 -10.15 6.48 -8.16
N PHE A 110 -10.65 5.43 -7.51
CA PHE A 110 -10.45 4.06 -7.97
C PHE A 110 -11.08 3.86 -9.35
N ASP A 111 -12.29 4.34 -9.55
CA ASP A 111 -13.03 4.19 -10.80
C ASP A 111 -12.43 5.02 -11.94
N GLU A 112 -11.96 6.23 -11.67
CA GLU A 112 -11.29 7.07 -12.66
C GLU A 112 -10.08 6.38 -13.27
N GLY A 113 -9.27 5.73 -12.43
CA GLY A 113 -8.12 4.97 -12.90
C GLY A 113 -8.51 3.80 -13.78
N ARG A 114 -9.66 3.16 -13.50
CA ARG A 114 -10.16 2.05 -14.31
C ARG A 114 -10.68 2.50 -15.66
N SER A 115 -11.13 3.74 -15.75
CA SER A 115 -11.70 4.30 -16.98
C SER A 115 -10.64 4.83 -17.94
N ALA A 116 -9.41 5.01 -17.45
CA ALA A 116 -8.33 5.61 -18.23
C ALA A 116 -7.71 4.65 -19.26
#